data_7495bc83393118b14bf56617f8791feb
#
_entry.id   7495bc83393118b14bf56617f8791feb
#
_cell.length_a   1.000
_cell.length_b   1.000
_cell.length_c   1.000
_cell.angle_alpha   90.00
_cell.angle_beta   90.00
_cell.angle_gamma   90.00
#
_symmetry.space_group_name_H-M   'P 1'
#
loop_
_entity.id
_entity.type
_entity.pdbx_description
1 polymer ?
#
loop_
_entity_poly.entity_id
_entity_poly.type
_entity_poly.pdbx_seq_one_letter_code
_entity_poly.pdbx_strand_id
1 'polypeptide(L)'
;MSTMPESTANTEVIEFDVRTDEMLVNMGPQHPSTHGVLRLVLRTDGEVVSEVTPHLGYLHRCAEKIGENLTPRQWIPYTDRMDYLAAMSMNLGWALCTEKLMNLQVPEKARHLRVIIAEMQRFTPSEAPVVKAMSSGLHS
;
A
#
# COMPACT_ATOMS: atom_id res chain seq x y z
N MET A 1 -22.57 -0.13 -38.65
CA MET A 1 -21.22 -0.71 -38.77
C MET A 1 -20.28 0.30 -38.15
N SER A 2 -20.13 0.19 -36.84
CA SER A 2 -19.37 1.18 -36.02
C SER A 2 -17.98 0.61 -35.76
N THR A 3 -16.97 1.26 -36.31
CA THR A 3 -15.56 0.93 -36.11
C THR A 3 -15.12 1.41 -34.75
N MET A 4 -14.76 0.48 -33.89
CA MET A 4 -14.08 0.75 -32.63
C MET A 4 -12.70 1.36 -32.89
N PRO A 5 -12.27 2.38 -32.13
CA PRO A 5 -10.91 2.88 -32.25
C PRO A 5 -9.94 1.86 -31.64
N GLU A 6 -8.95 1.46 -32.41
CA GLU A 6 -7.79 0.71 -31.92
C GLU A 6 -7.04 1.54 -30.89
N SER A 7 -7.04 1.04 -29.66
CA SER A 7 -6.16 1.53 -28.60
C SER A 7 -4.74 1.09 -28.90
N THR A 8 -3.97 1.95 -29.53
CA THR A 8 -2.51 1.81 -29.58
C THR A 8 -1.96 2.07 -28.19
N ALA A 9 -1.80 1.00 -27.42
CA ALA A 9 -0.98 1.04 -26.21
C ALA A 9 0.45 1.37 -26.65
N ASN A 10 0.83 2.61 -26.40
CA ASN A 10 2.21 3.06 -26.54
C ASN A 10 3.04 2.34 -25.48
N THR A 11 3.57 1.17 -25.86
CA THR A 11 4.58 0.50 -25.06
C THR A 11 5.87 1.27 -25.31
N GLU A 12 6.16 2.27 -24.47
CA GLU A 12 7.50 2.87 -24.45
C GLU A 12 8.48 1.76 -24.08
N VAL A 13 9.19 1.28 -25.09
CA VAL A 13 10.37 0.43 -24.89
C VAL A 13 11.44 1.34 -24.33
N ILE A 14 11.62 1.29 -23.01
CA ILE A 14 12.73 1.98 -22.35
C ILE A 14 14.00 1.22 -22.76
N GLU A 15 14.71 1.73 -23.75
CA GLU A 15 16.01 1.23 -24.18
C GLU A 15 17.04 1.65 -23.12
N PHE A 16 17.45 0.69 -22.30
CA PHE A 16 18.48 0.92 -21.28
C PHE A 16 19.87 0.86 -21.93
N ASP A 17 20.53 1.99 -22.01
CA ASP A 17 21.95 2.06 -22.33
C ASP A 17 22.75 1.58 -21.10
N VAL A 18 23.07 0.29 -21.07
CA VAL A 18 23.83 -0.33 -19.98
C VAL A 18 25.30 -0.08 -20.23
N ARG A 19 25.91 0.81 -19.45
CA ARG A 19 27.35 0.94 -19.38
C ARG A 19 27.94 -0.37 -18.82
N THR A 20 29.14 -0.74 -19.28
CA THR A 20 29.79 -2.04 -19.00
C THR A 20 30.02 -2.34 -17.52
N ASP A 21 29.94 -1.33 -16.66
CA ASP A 21 30.19 -1.43 -15.21
C ASP A 21 28.89 -1.35 -14.36
N GLU A 22 27.74 -1.11 -14.99
CA GLU A 22 26.45 -1.02 -14.31
C GLU A 22 25.73 -2.37 -14.31
N MET A 23 25.20 -2.75 -13.16
CA MET A 23 24.39 -3.96 -12.99
C MET A 23 22.92 -3.59 -12.83
N LEU A 24 22.04 -4.31 -13.54
CA LEU A 24 20.59 -4.19 -13.40
C LEU A 24 20.07 -5.32 -12.51
N VAL A 25 19.56 -4.97 -11.34
CA VAL A 25 19.06 -5.92 -10.36
C VAL A 25 17.53 -5.82 -10.25
N ASN A 26 16.85 -6.94 -10.49
CA ASN A 26 15.42 -7.05 -10.25
C ASN A 26 15.16 -7.52 -8.80
N MET A 27 14.54 -6.67 -8.00
CA MET A 27 14.01 -7.03 -6.69
C MET A 27 12.48 -7.24 -6.78
N GLY A 28 12.06 -8.48 -6.60
CA GLY A 28 10.64 -8.83 -6.69
C GLY A 28 10.20 -9.30 -8.09
N PRO A 29 8.91 -9.62 -8.26
CA PRO A 29 7.81 -9.45 -7.29
C PRO A 29 7.84 -10.42 -6.11
N GLN A 30 8.66 -11.45 -6.13
CA GLN A 30 8.86 -12.38 -5.01
C GLN A 30 10.28 -12.24 -4.48
N HIS A 31 10.44 -11.44 -3.43
CA HIS A 31 11.73 -11.22 -2.76
C HIS A 31 11.49 -10.96 -1.27
N PRO A 32 12.29 -11.52 -0.34
CA PRO A 32 12.11 -11.32 1.09
C PRO A 32 12.07 -9.85 1.53
N SER A 33 12.90 -9.02 0.91
CA SER A 33 12.99 -7.59 1.23
C SER A 33 11.80 -6.75 0.76
N THR A 34 10.95 -7.27 -0.13
CA THR A 34 9.82 -6.51 -0.69
C THR A 34 8.51 -6.72 0.07
N HIS A 35 8.51 -7.56 1.10
CA HIS A 35 7.35 -7.86 1.95
C HIS A 35 6.04 -8.14 1.18
N GLY A 36 6.13 -8.87 0.07
CA GLY A 36 5.00 -9.18 -0.78
C GLY A 36 5.37 -9.14 -2.27
N VAL A 37 4.56 -8.49 -3.08
CA VAL A 37 4.69 -8.48 -4.55
C VAL A 37 5.12 -7.12 -5.13
N LEU A 38 5.94 -6.38 -4.41
CA LEU A 38 6.56 -5.17 -4.91
C LEU A 38 7.71 -5.53 -5.85
N ARG A 39 7.75 -4.96 -7.05
CA ARG A 39 8.84 -5.10 -7.99
C ARG A 39 9.59 -3.77 -8.10
N LEU A 40 10.89 -3.82 -7.85
CA LEU A 40 11.82 -2.71 -8.05
C LEU A 40 12.89 -3.15 -9.03
N VAL A 41 13.19 -2.30 -9.99
CA VAL A 41 14.35 -2.47 -10.86
C VAL A 41 15.40 -1.46 -10.39
N LEU A 42 16.54 -1.97 -9.93
CA LEU A 42 17.65 -1.18 -9.42
C LEU A 42 18.76 -1.17 -10.45
N ARG A 43 19.30 0.01 -10.72
CA ARG A 43 20.55 0.17 -11.43
C ARG A 43 21.64 0.43 -10.39
N THR A 44 22.68 -0.40 -10.37
CA THR A 44 23.75 -0.31 -9.38
C THR A 44 25.09 -0.18 -10.05
N ASP A 45 25.95 0.65 -9.46
CA ASP A 45 27.37 0.71 -9.75
C ASP A 45 28.10 0.11 -8.53
N GLY A 46 28.46 -1.17 -8.64
CA GLY A 46 28.89 -1.96 -7.49
C GLY A 46 27.82 -2.04 -6.41
N GLU A 47 28.09 -1.51 -5.22
CA GLU A 47 27.17 -1.48 -4.08
C GLU A 47 26.30 -0.21 -4.03
N VAL A 48 26.56 0.77 -4.89
CA VAL A 48 25.83 2.04 -4.92
C VAL A 48 24.66 1.94 -5.88
N VAL A 49 23.47 2.26 -5.38
CA VAL A 49 22.26 2.33 -6.20
C VAL A 49 22.20 3.69 -6.88
N SER A 50 22.30 3.70 -8.22
CA SER A 50 22.23 4.92 -9.03
C SER A 50 20.79 5.30 -9.40
N GLU A 51 19.94 4.29 -9.65
CA GLU A 51 18.56 4.52 -10.04
C GLU A 51 17.65 3.43 -9.50
N VAL A 52 16.40 3.82 -9.16
CA VAL A 52 15.34 2.91 -8.70
C VAL A 52 14.09 3.14 -9.52
N THR A 53 13.67 2.14 -10.27
CA THR A 53 12.41 2.19 -11.03
C THR A 53 11.38 1.26 -10.39
N PRO A 54 10.35 1.79 -9.71
CA PRO A 54 9.27 0.98 -9.16
C PRO A 54 8.27 0.56 -10.25
N HIS A 55 7.94 -0.72 -10.29
CA HIS A 55 6.87 -1.25 -11.13
C HIS A 55 5.60 -1.43 -10.30
N LEU A 56 4.68 -0.48 -10.41
CA LEU A 56 3.40 -0.49 -9.70
C LEU A 56 2.38 -1.39 -10.42
N GLY A 57 1.40 -1.88 -9.67
CA GLY A 57 0.28 -2.66 -10.22
C GLY A 57 0.14 -4.08 -9.69
N TYR A 58 1.20 -4.72 -9.20
CA TYR A 58 1.13 -6.08 -8.68
C TYR A 58 0.20 -6.24 -7.46
N LEU A 59 0.00 -5.18 -6.69
CA LEU A 59 -0.90 -5.12 -5.53
C LEU A 59 -2.25 -4.48 -5.86
N HIS A 60 -2.53 -4.20 -7.13
CA HIS A 60 -3.80 -3.63 -7.54
C HIS A 60 -4.93 -4.65 -7.42
N ARG A 61 -5.88 -4.43 -6.52
CA ARG A 61 -6.99 -5.34 -6.22
C ARG A 61 -8.35 -4.79 -6.64
N CYS A 62 -8.38 -3.85 -7.57
CA CYS A 62 -9.61 -3.19 -8.04
C CYS A 62 -10.44 -2.57 -6.89
N ALA A 63 -9.77 -2.00 -5.88
CA ALA A 63 -10.41 -1.46 -4.69
C ALA A 63 -11.46 -0.40 -5.04
N GLU A 64 -11.15 0.50 -5.97
CA GLU A 64 -12.05 1.55 -6.43
C GLU A 64 -13.34 0.96 -7.02
N LYS A 65 -13.21 -0.07 -7.85
CA LYS A 65 -14.37 -0.73 -8.48
C LYS A 65 -15.23 -1.48 -7.48
N ILE A 66 -14.63 -2.07 -6.48
CA ILE A 66 -15.36 -2.69 -5.37
C ILE A 66 -16.08 -1.59 -4.57
N GLY A 67 -15.40 -0.46 -4.29
CA GLY A 67 -15.96 0.66 -3.55
C GLY A 67 -17.21 1.27 -4.18
N GLU A 68 -17.29 1.32 -5.52
CA GLU A 68 -18.47 1.80 -6.24
C GLU A 68 -19.74 0.96 -5.95
N ASN A 69 -19.57 -0.31 -5.57
CA ASN A 69 -20.67 -1.25 -5.35
C ASN A 69 -21.00 -1.49 -3.87
N LEU A 70 -20.28 -0.84 -2.96
CA LEU A 70 -20.43 -1.02 -1.52
C LEU A 70 -20.95 0.25 -0.84
N THR A 71 -21.70 0.05 0.23
CA THR A 71 -22.03 1.17 1.12
C THR A 71 -20.80 1.59 1.93
N PRO A 72 -20.75 2.85 2.44
CA PRO A 72 -19.62 3.31 3.25
C PRO A 72 -19.29 2.41 4.43
N ARG A 73 -20.30 1.79 5.05
CA ARG A 73 -20.12 0.85 6.17
C ARG A 73 -19.50 -0.48 5.71
N GLN A 74 -19.89 -0.98 4.55
CA GLN A 74 -19.35 -2.23 3.99
C GLN A 74 -17.93 -2.05 3.46
N TRP A 75 -17.52 -0.80 3.20
CA TRP A 75 -16.17 -0.48 2.74
C TRP A 75 -15.11 -0.51 3.85
N ILE A 76 -15.49 -0.35 5.11
CA ILE A 76 -14.56 -0.32 6.26
C ILE A 76 -13.59 -1.52 6.28
N PRO A 77 -13.99 -2.78 6.05
CA PRO A 77 -13.04 -3.89 6.00
C PRO A 77 -11.98 -3.80 4.91
N TYR A 78 -12.19 -2.98 3.88
CA TYR A 78 -11.20 -2.77 2.82
C TYR A 78 -10.20 -1.67 3.17
N THR A 79 -10.61 -0.67 3.94
CA THR A 79 -9.74 0.43 4.35
C THR A 79 -8.65 -0.02 5.32
N ASP A 80 -8.95 -0.93 6.24
CA ASP A 80 -7.95 -1.47 7.17
C ASP A 80 -6.91 -2.34 6.47
N ARG A 81 -7.21 -2.92 5.29
CA ARG A 81 -6.27 -3.70 4.47
C ARG A 81 -5.40 -2.87 3.52
N MET A 82 -5.64 -1.58 3.41
CA MET A 82 -4.77 -0.67 2.65
C MET A 82 -3.44 -0.47 3.36
N ASP A 83 -3.49 -0.32 4.67
CA ASP A 83 -2.31 -0.30 5.54
C ASP A 83 -2.62 -1.10 6.81
N TYR A 84 -2.29 -2.39 6.78
CA TYR A 84 -2.59 -3.30 7.89
C TYR A 84 -1.73 -3.07 9.14
N LEU A 85 -0.67 -2.25 9.06
CA LEU A 85 0.11 -1.80 10.22
C LEU A 85 -0.59 -0.66 10.95
N ALA A 86 -1.36 0.16 10.25
CA ALA A 86 -2.08 1.31 10.79
C ALA A 86 -3.60 1.23 10.49
N ALA A 87 -4.19 0.03 10.60
CA ALA A 87 -5.57 -0.26 10.24
C ALA A 87 -6.60 0.68 10.88
N MET A 88 -6.47 0.97 12.18
CA MET A 88 -7.38 1.87 12.89
C MET A 88 -7.28 3.31 12.40
N SER A 89 -6.09 3.76 12.01
CA SER A 89 -5.89 5.09 11.43
C SER A 89 -6.53 5.20 10.04
N MET A 90 -6.45 4.14 9.23
CA MET A 90 -7.11 4.09 7.93
C MET A 90 -8.62 4.11 8.06
N ASN A 91 -9.18 3.31 8.99
CA ASN A 91 -10.61 3.31 9.30
C ASN A 91 -11.09 4.66 9.83
N LEU A 92 -10.29 5.32 10.69
CA LEU A 92 -10.59 6.65 11.20
C LEU A 92 -10.65 7.66 10.07
N GLY A 93 -9.68 7.65 9.15
CA GLY A 93 -9.66 8.53 7.98
C GLY A 93 -10.92 8.36 7.13
N TRP A 94 -11.31 7.12 6.85
CA TRP A 94 -12.53 6.81 6.12
C TRP A 94 -13.80 7.30 6.84
N ALA A 95 -13.89 7.04 8.15
CA ALA A 95 -15.03 7.49 8.95
C ALA A 95 -15.18 9.01 8.93
N LEU A 96 -14.08 9.75 9.11
CA LEU A 96 -14.07 11.21 9.06
C LEU A 96 -14.51 11.77 7.70
N CYS A 97 -14.04 11.16 6.61
CA CYS A 97 -14.46 11.53 5.25
C CYS A 97 -15.96 11.31 5.04
N THR A 98 -16.47 10.15 5.46
CA THR A 98 -17.88 9.80 5.31
C THR A 98 -18.78 10.70 6.17
N GLU A 99 -18.42 10.97 7.42
CA GLU A 99 -19.14 11.86 8.32
C GLU A 99 -19.21 13.29 7.77
N LYS A 100 -18.09 13.77 7.22
CA LYS A 100 -18.04 15.10 6.61
C LYS A 100 -18.93 15.17 5.37
N LEU A 101 -18.90 14.14 4.52
CA LEU A 101 -19.70 14.07 3.31
C LEU A 101 -21.21 14.01 3.61
N MET A 102 -21.59 13.26 4.63
CA MET A 102 -22.98 13.07 5.07
C MET A 102 -23.43 14.15 6.05
N ASN A 103 -22.56 15.07 6.44
CA ASN A 103 -22.80 16.10 7.47
C ASN A 103 -23.36 15.51 8.79
N LEU A 104 -22.79 14.40 9.24
CA LEU A 104 -23.20 13.71 10.46
C LEU A 104 -22.60 14.36 11.70
N GLN A 105 -23.44 14.58 12.71
CA GLN A 105 -22.99 15.01 14.03
C GLN A 105 -22.62 13.79 14.88
N VAL A 106 -21.34 13.68 15.21
CA VAL A 106 -20.82 12.56 15.99
C VAL A 106 -20.93 12.87 17.47
N PRO A 107 -21.51 11.96 18.29
CA PRO A 107 -21.55 12.13 19.74
C PRO A 107 -20.17 12.27 20.37
N GLU A 108 -20.05 13.08 21.40
CA GLU A 108 -18.79 13.36 22.08
C GLU A 108 -18.10 12.09 22.60
N LYS A 109 -18.86 11.17 23.17
CA LYS A 109 -18.36 9.86 23.61
C LYS A 109 -17.68 9.07 22.46
N ALA A 110 -18.25 9.08 21.28
CA ALA A 110 -17.65 8.40 20.11
C ALA A 110 -16.38 9.10 19.65
N ARG A 111 -16.30 10.43 19.75
CA ARG A 111 -15.08 11.20 19.45
C ARG A 111 -13.93 10.85 20.39
N HIS A 112 -14.20 10.72 21.69
CA HIS A 112 -13.19 10.31 22.66
C HIS A 112 -12.73 8.86 22.43
N LEU A 113 -13.67 7.94 22.19
CA LEU A 113 -13.34 6.52 21.95
C LEU A 113 -12.44 6.34 20.73
N ARG A 114 -12.71 7.05 19.62
CA ARG A 114 -11.88 6.95 18.42
C ARG A 114 -10.47 7.49 18.62
N VAL A 115 -10.29 8.54 19.44
CA VAL A 115 -8.97 9.05 19.80
C VAL A 115 -8.20 8.00 20.60
N ILE A 116 -8.84 7.39 21.61
CA ILE A 116 -8.21 6.33 22.41
C ILE A 116 -7.77 5.17 21.52
N ILE A 117 -8.63 4.69 20.61
CA ILE A 117 -8.31 3.57 19.71
C ILE A 117 -7.17 3.95 18.74
N ALA A 118 -7.19 5.15 18.18
CA ALA A 118 -6.14 5.62 17.28
C ALA A 118 -4.78 5.73 18.00
N GLU A 119 -4.77 6.22 19.23
CA GLU A 119 -3.54 6.28 20.03
C GLU A 119 -3.06 4.89 20.48
N MET A 120 -3.96 3.99 20.85
CA MET A 120 -3.60 2.59 21.12
C MET A 120 -2.94 1.91 19.93
N GLN A 121 -3.40 2.18 18.71
CA GLN A 121 -2.77 1.66 17.48
C GLN A 121 -1.32 2.11 17.35
N ARG A 122 -0.98 3.32 17.77
CA ARG A 122 0.40 3.85 17.68
C ARG A 122 1.39 3.12 18.59
N PHE A 123 0.93 2.52 19.68
CA PHE A 123 1.78 1.71 20.55
C PHE A 123 2.09 0.32 20.00
N THR A 124 1.21 -0.24 19.16
CA THR A 124 1.34 -1.61 18.68
C THR A 124 2.42 -1.85 17.62
N PRO A 125 2.75 -0.94 16.69
CA PRO A 125 3.71 -1.22 15.64
C PRO A 125 5.18 -1.13 16.06
N SER A 126 5.52 -0.26 17.03
CA SER A 126 6.93 0.04 17.32
C SER A 126 7.50 -0.63 18.57
N GLU A 127 6.66 -1.02 19.53
CA GLU A 127 7.13 -1.48 20.84
C GLU A 127 6.48 -2.76 21.35
N ALA A 128 5.56 -3.36 20.63
CA ALA A 128 4.93 -4.59 21.10
C ALA A 128 5.96 -5.72 21.18
N PRO A 129 6.20 -6.30 22.37
CA PRO A 129 7.08 -7.47 22.54
C PRO A 129 6.72 -8.63 21.60
N VAL A 130 5.45 -8.70 21.18
CA VAL A 130 4.91 -9.69 20.25
C VAL A 130 5.50 -9.54 18.84
N VAL A 131 5.61 -8.32 18.31
CA VAL A 131 6.20 -8.09 16.98
C VAL A 131 7.70 -8.39 17.02
N LYS A 132 8.37 -8.03 18.11
CA LYS A 132 9.79 -8.31 18.32
C LYS A 132 10.04 -9.82 18.52
N ALA A 133 9.13 -10.52 19.21
CA ALA A 133 9.20 -11.98 19.38
C ALA A 133 8.92 -12.72 18.06
N MET A 134 8.00 -12.25 17.24
CA MET A 134 7.74 -12.82 15.91
C MET A 134 8.90 -12.59 14.94
N SER A 135 9.58 -11.45 14.99
CA SER A 135 10.75 -11.19 14.17
C SER A 135 11.99 -11.97 14.62
N SER A 136 12.15 -12.23 15.91
CA SER A 136 13.26 -13.03 16.45
C SER A 136 13.05 -14.54 16.32
N GLY A 137 11.81 -15.01 16.24
CA GLY A 137 11.48 -16.42 16.03
C GLY A 137 11.62 -16.93 14.60
N LEU A 138 11.86 -16.05 13.64
CA LEU A 138 12.07 -16.39 12.23
C LEU A 138 13.55 -16.60 11.85
N HIS A 139 14.46 -16.50 12.81
CA HIS A 139 15.91 -16.68 12.62
C HIS A 139 16.52 -17.86 13.41
N SER A 140 15.67 -18.81 13.86
CA SER A 140 16.13 -20.07 14.46
C SER A 140 15.80 -21.27 13.61
#